data_2407f5c92d8fdfffa55bc479676cc107
#
_entry.id   2407f5c92d8fdfffa55bc479676cc107
#
_cell.length_a   1.000
_cell.length_b   1.000
_cell.length_c   1.000
_cell.angle_alpha   90.00
_cell.angle_beta   90.00
_cell.angle_gamma   90.00
#
_symmetry.space_group_name_H-M   'P 1'
#
loop_
_entity.id
_entity.type
_entity.pdbx_description
1 polymer ?
#
loop_
_entity_poly.entity_id
_entity_poly.type
_entity_poly.pdbx_seq_one_letter_code
_entity_poly.pdbx_strand_id
1 'polypeptide(L)'
;QDTLWRENISRGYCTYEFITAVNQISDSLKAPDNSSAYTFTCPASPHSKLCSKIFWNGSQIGYAIMLEEQTPYNIIQQEMLPHVSYVLSDVLSKLPAFSGLHGSLKSILLYQLLDQQPQENIAIRIKSSGITPPKFMCCLSISHDTLPDTKQWERFASEQLLRLLPDASVCTYEQRLIALVPVKDMFGPSKEVLVSLQELLPKISRNIYISQPYDDIYMTRTYYH
;
A
#
# COMPACT_ATOMS: atom_id res chain seq x y z
N GLN A 1 -0.14 -30.39 9.92
CA GLN A 1 -0.13 -28.91 9.80
C GLN A 1 1.11 -28.47 9.02
N ASP A 2 0.93 -27.63 8.01
CA ASP A 2 2.00 -27.10 7.17
C ASP A 2 2.95 -26.22 8.01
N THR A 3 4.20 -26.62 8.11
CA THR A 3 5.24 -25.88 8.88
C THR A 3 5.45 -24.48 8.33
N LEU A 4 5.39 -24.30 7.00
CA LEU A 4 5.53 -23.00 6.33
C LEU A 4 4.47 -22.01 6.80
N TRP A 5 3.22 -22.45 6.93
CA TRP A 5 2.13 -21.57 7.36
C TRP A 5 2.23 -21.20 8.84
N ARG A 6 2.68 -22.12 9.70
CA ARG A 6 2.96 -21.79 11.10
C ARG A 6 4.06 -20.72 11.19
N GLU A 7 5.11 -20.87 10.42
CA GLU A 7 6.18 -19.87 10.37
C GLU A 7 5.70 -18.53 9.84
N ASN A 8 4.92 -18.52 8.76
CA ASN A 8 4.34 -17.29 8.21
C ASN A 8 3.42 -16.59 9.22
N ILE A 9 2.57 -17.33 9.91
CA ILE A 9 1.68 -16.79 10.97
C ILE A 9 2.52 -16.26 12.13
N SER A 10 3.52 -16.98 12.59
CA SER A 10 4.37 -16.57 13.71
C SER A 10 5.21 -15.32 13.41
N ARG A 11 5.63 -15.16 12.15
CA ARG A 11 6.38 -13.99 11.66
C ARG A 11 5.49 -12.81 11.30
N GLY A 12 4.19 -13.05 11.08
CA GLY A 12 3.23 -12.02 10.64
C GLY A 12 3.36 -11.64 9.17
N TYR A 13 4.10 -12.39 8.34
CA TYR A 13 4.23 -12.16 6.89
C TYR A 13 4.52 -13.45 6.11
N CYS A 14 4.19 -13.43 4.83
CA CYS A 14 4.51 -14.52 3.89
C CYS A 14 5.91 -14.32 3.27
N THR A 15 6.57 -15.43 2.91
CA THR A 15 7.87 -15.35 2.22
C THR A 15 7.73 -14.74 0.83
N TYR A 16 8.81 -14.14 0.34
CA TYR A 16 8.85 -13.55 -0.99
C TYR A 16 8.53 -14.57 -2.09
N GLU A 17 9.06 -15.78 -2.00
CA GLU A 17 8.82 -16.86 -2.95
C GLU A 17 7.35 -17.20 -3.04
N PHE A 18 6.64 -17.25 -1.89
CA PHE A 18 5.22 -17.50 -1.85
C PHE A 18 4.42 -16.37 -2.48
N ILE A 19 4.71 -15.10 -2.12
CA ILE A 19 4.03 -13.93 -2.68
C ILE A 19 4.23 -13.85 -4.20
N THR A 20 5.45 -14.10 -4.67
CA THR A 20 5.78 -14.10 -6.09
C THR A 20 5.01 -15.19 -6.85
N ALA A 21 4.93 -16.40 -6.28
CA ALA A 21 4.17 -17.49 -6.89
C ALA A 21 2.67 -17.16 -6.99
N VAL A 22 2.09 -16.59 -5.94
CA VAL A 22 0.68 -16.15 -5.95
C VAL A 22 0.42 -15.11 -7.03
N ASN A 23 1.28 -14.10 -7.14
CA ASN A 23 1.15 -13.04 -8.13
C ASN A 23 1.27 -13.59 -9.57
N GLN A 24 2.29 -14.41 -9.86
CA GLN A 24 2.49 -15.00 -11.18
C GLN A 24 1.31 -15.87 -11.62
N ILE A 25 0.77 -16.68 -10.72
CA ILE A 25 -0.38 -17.53 -11.00
C ILE A 25 -1.64 -16.67 -11.19
N SER A 26 -1.85 -15.68 -10.35
CA SER A 26 -2.96 -14.74 -10.47
C SER A 26 -2.97 -14.02 -11.82
N ASP A 27 -1.80 -13.59 -12.30
CA ASP A 27 -1.63 -12.92 -13.59
C ASP A 27 -1.88 -13.88 -14.76
N SER A 28 -1.42 -15.12 -14.64
CA SER A 28 -1.59 -16.14 -15.69
C SER A 28 -3.04 -16.58 -15.87
N LEU A 29 -3.81 -16.64 -14.78
CA LEU A 29 -5.21 -17.08 -14.81
C LEU A 29 -6.17 -16.01 -15.35
N LYS A 30 -5.69 -14.79 -15.64
CA LYS A 30 -6.53 -13.68 -16.13
C LYS A 30 -7.83 -13.52 -15.31
N ALA A 31 -7.78 -13.85 -14.00
CA ALA A 31 -8.94 -13.72 -13.13
C ALA A 31 -9.27 -12.22 -12.98
N PRO A 32 -10.28 -11.70 -13.69
CA PRO A 32 -10.37 -10.26 -13.94
C PRO A 32 -10.96 -9.47 -12.80
N ASP A 33 -11.68 -10.12 -11.86
CA ASP A 33 -12.46 -9.39 -10.86
C ASP A 33 -12.58 -10.12 -9.53
N ASN A 34 -13.27 -9.49 -8.59
CA ASN A 34 -13.56 -10.01 -7.24
C ASN A 34 -14.61 -11.11 -7.23
N SER A 35 -15.17 -11.49 -8.36
CA SER A 35 -16.35 -12.34 -8.43
C SER A 35 -16.04 -13.83 -8.37
N SER A 36 -14.77 -14.21 -8.52
CA SER A 36 -14.39 -15.64 -8.59
C SER A 36 -13.21 -15.98 -7.70
N ALA A 37 -13.30 -17.14 -7.04
CA ALA A 37 -12.15 -17.78 -6.41
C ALA A 37 -11.50 -18.77 -7.39
N TYR A 38 -10.20 -18.94 -7.28
CA TYR A 38 -9.43 -19.88 -8.08
C TYR A 38 -8.52 -20.73 -7.19
N THR A 39 -8.28 -21.99 -7.60
CA THR A 39 -7.38 -22.89 -6.91
C THR A 39 -6.01 -22.89 -7.56
N PHE A 40 -4.95 -22.98 -6.75
CA PHE A 40 -3.60 -23.15 -7.24
C PHE A 40 -2.73 -23.97 -6.27
N THR A 41 -1.64 -24.51 -6.82
CA THR A 41 -0.53 -25.10 -6.06
C THR A 41 0.74 -24.32 -6.39
N CYS A 42 1.66 -24.22 -5.45
CA CYS A 42 2.96 -23.60 -5.68
C CYS A 42 4.07 -24.41 -5.04
N PRO A 43 5.32 -24.34 -5.54
CA PRO A 43 6.45 -25.09 -4.97
C PRO A 43 6.75 -24.75 -3.51
N ALA A 44 6.38 -23.56 -3.07
CA ALA A 44 6.60 -23.09 -1.70
C ALA A 44 5.69 -23.76 -0.66
N SER A 45 4.62 -24.48 -1.08
CA SER A 45 3.73 -25.20 -0.17
C SER A 45 3.00 -26.31 -0.91
N PRO A 46 3.02 -27.55 -0.40
CA PRO A 46 2.43 -28.70 -1.07
C PRO A 46 0.90 -28.71 -1.09
N HIS A 47 0.27 -27.92 -0.22
CA HIS A 47 -1.18 -27.88 -0.12
C HIS A 47 -1.80 -27.04 -1.25
N SER A 48 -2.92 -27.51 -1.78
CA SER A 48 -3.75 -26.71 -2.68
C SER A 48 -4.30 -25.49 -1.94
N LYS A 49 -4.44 -24.39 -2.64
CA LYS A 49 -4.91 -23.11 -2.09
C LYS A 49 -6.08 -22.62 -2.91
N LEU A 50 -7.13 -22.21 -2.21
CA LEU A 50 -8.22 -21.44 -2.81
C LEU A 50 -7.97 -19.97 -2.54
N CYS A 51 -7.98 -19.15 -3.57
CA CYS A 51 -7.58 -17.76 -3.52
C CYS A 51 -8.65 -16.86 -4.12
N SER A 52 -8.86 -15.70 -3.50
CA SER A 52 -9.67 -14.61 -4.05
C SER A 52 -8.95 -13.29 -3.82
N LYS A 53 -9.06 -12.35 -4.78
CA LYS A 53 -8.42 -11.04 -4.72
C LYS A 53 -9.17 -10.12 -3.75
N ILE A 54 -8.41 -9.31 -3.02
CA ILE A 54 -8.95 -8.23 -2.20
C ILE A 54 -8.66 -6.92 -2.93
N PHE A 55 -9.70 -6.12 -3.15
CA PHE A 55 -9.57 -4.83 -3.82
C PHE A 55 -9.94 -3.68 -2.90
N TRP A 56 -9.33 -2.55 -3.14
CA TRP A 56 -9.65 -1.30 -2.50
C TRP A 56 -9.51 -0.15 -3.49
N ASN A 57 -10.58 0.66 -3.63
CA ASN A 57 -10.66 1.73 -4.63
C ASN A 57 -10.24 1.30 -6.05
N GLY A 58 -10.66 0.10 -6.47
CA GLY A 58 -10.33 -0.45 -7.79
C GLY A 58 -8.92 -1.02 -7.95
N SER A 59 -8.07 -0.90 -6.93
CA SER A 59 -6.72 -1.46 -6.93
C SER A 59 -6.67 -2.74 -6.10
N GLN A 60 -6.01 -3.78 -6.61
CA GLN A 60 -5.76 -4.99 -5.85
C GLN A 60 -4.74 -4.69 -4.74
N ILE A 61 -5.12 -4.98 -3.50
CA ILE A 61 -4.27 -4.76 -2.31
C ILE A 61 -3.81 -6.05 -1.65
N GLY A 62 -4.38 -7.20 -2.00
CA GLY A 62 -4.03 -8.46 -1.39
C GLY A 62 -4.86 -9.63 -1.89
N TYR A 63 -4.79 -10.71 -1.12
CA TYR A 63 -5.50 -11.96 -1.37
C TYR A 63 -6.09 -12.51 -0.08
N ALA A 64 -7.30 -13.05 -0.15
CA ALA A 64 -7.82 -14.00 0.83
C ALA A 64 -7.43 -15.41 0.36
N ILE A 65 -6.73 -16.17 1.20
CA ILE A 65 -6.23 -17.50 0.86
C ILE A 65 -6.75 -18.50 1.89
N MET A 66 -7.41 -19.54 1.40
CA MET A 66 -7.81 -20.69 2.19
C MET A 66 -6.92 -21.88 1.82
N LEU A 67 -6.46 -22.61 2.84
CA LEU A 67 -5.63 -23.80 2.66
C LEU A 67 -6.49 -25.05 2.68
N GLU A 68 -6.19 -25.98 1.77
CA GLU A 68 -6.69 -27.33 1.84
C GLU A 68 -5.94 -28.09 2.93
N GLU A 69 -6.63 -28.57 3.95
CA GLU A 69 -5.98 -29.29 5.05
C GLU A 69 -6.26 -30.80 5.01
N GLN A 70 -7.51 -31.23 4.99
CA GLN A 70 -7.89 -32.64 5.04
C GLN A 70 -8.86 -33.07 3.93
N THR A 71 -9.61 -32.13 3.41
CA THR A 71 -10.61 -32.36 2.37
C THR A 71 -10.50 -31.36 1.26
N PRO A 72 -10.71 -31.75 -0.02
CA PRO A 72 -10.79 -30.82 -1.13
C PRO A 72 -11.87 -29.76 -0.91
N TYR A 73 -11.65 -28.57 -1.50
CA TYR A 73 -12.63 -27.50 -1.44
C TYR A 73 -13.95 -27.91 -2.08
N ASN A 74 -15.04 -27.63 -1.39
CA ASN A 74 -16.39 -27.81 -1.93
C ASN A 74 -16.84 -26.52 -2.65
N ILE A 75 -17.94 -26.62 -3.40
CA ILE A 75 -18.51 -25.51 -4.17
C ILE A 75 -18.87 -24.31 -3.28
N ILE A 76 -19.35 -24.57 -2.07
CA ILE A 76 -19.74 -23.52 -1.12
C ILE A 76 -18.54 -22.67 -0.72
N GLN A 77 -17.40 -23.31 -0.44
CA GLN A 77 -16.15 -22.58 -0.10
C GLN A 77 -15.65 -21.72 -1.28
N GLN A 78 -15.78 -22.26 -2.50
CA GLN A 78 -15.39 -21.52 -3.73
C GLN A 78 -16.28 -20.30 -3.96
N GLU A 79 -17.58 -20.43 -3.70
CA GLU A 79 -18.53 -19.33 -3.84
C GLU A 79 -18.43 -18.32 -2.67
N MET A 80 -18.14 -18.78 -1.46
CA MET A 80 -18.06 -17.91 -0.28
C MET A 80 -16.78 -17.08 -0.22
N LEU A 81 -15.64 -17.58 -0.69
CA LEU A 81 -14.36 -16.87 -0.54
C LEU A 81 -14.34 -15.48 -1.21
N PRO A 82 -14.94 -15.24 -2.40
CA PRO A 82 -15.11 -13.91 -2.96
C PRO A 82 -15.92 -12.97 -2.06
N HIS A 83 -16.98 -13.48 -1.41
CA HIS A 83 -17.76 -12.67 -0.46
C HIS A 83 -16.93 -12.28 0.77
N VAL A 84 -16.11 -13.21 1.28
CA VAL A 84 -15.15 -12.91 2.36
C VAL A 84 -14.17 -11.82 1.91
N SER A 85 -13.62 -11.92 0.69
CA SER A 85 -12.73 -10.90 0.12
C SER A 85 -13.39 -9.53 -0.01
N TYR A 86 -14.67 -9.51 -0.41
CA TYR A 86 -15.46 -8.28 -0.48
C TYR A 86 -15.67 -7.65 0.91
N VAL A 87 -16.06 -8.45 1.90
CA VAL A 87 -16.21 -7.99 3.29
C VAL A 87 -14.88 -7.48 3.85
N LEU A 88 -13.77 -8.17 3.59
CA LEU A 88 -12.44 -7.71 3.97
C LEU A 88 -12.09 -6.38 3.30
N SER A 89 -12.43 -6.19 2.03
CA SER A 89 -12.24 -4.91 1.33
C SER A 89 -13.01 -3.78 2.01
N ASP A 90 -14.27 -4.03 2.40
CA ASP A 90 -15.10 -3.04 3.13
C ASP A 90 -14.55 -2.74 4.53
N VAL A 91 -14.16 -3.77 5.28
CA VAL A 91 -13.56 -3.60 6.61
C VAL A 91 -12.24 -2.83 6.53
N LEU A 92 -11.35 -3.22 5.61
CA LEU A 92 -10.06 -2.55 5.43
C LEU A 92 -10.25 -1.07 5.05
N SER A 93 -11.27 -0.74 4.24
CA SER A 93 -11.57 0.65 3.88
C SER A 93 -11.96 1.54 5.08
N LYS A 94 -12.43 0.93 6.16
CA LYS A 94 -12.86 1.62 7.40
C LYS A 94 -11.75 1.70 8.45
N LEU A 95 -10.66 0.96 8.30
CA LEU A 95 -9.55 1.02 9.24
C LEU A 95 -8.79 2.35 9.07
N PRO A 96 -8.40 3.02 10.18
CA PRO A 96 -7.63 4.27 10.10
C PRO A 96 -6.36 4.16 9.28
N ALA A 97 -5.65 3.03 9.38
CA ALA A 97 -4.46 2.73 8.59
C ALA A 97 -4.69 2.71 7.08
N PHE A 98 -5.94 2.46 6.64
CA PHE A 98 -6.32 2.43 5.23
C PHE A 98 -7.18 3.62 4.81
N SER A 99 -7.87 4.27 5.73
CA SER A 99 -8.74 5.42 5.42
C SER A 99 -7.98 6.64 4.88
N GLY A 100 -6.71 6.79 5.27
CA GLY A 100 -5.79 7.81 4.74
C GLY A 100 -4.98 7.37 3.52
N LEU A 101 -5.19 6.15 3.02
CA LEU A 101 -4.48 5.62 1.87
C LEU A 101 -5.34 5.83 0.62
N HIS A 102 -4.83 6.57 -0.34
CA HIS A 102 -5.54 6.87 -1.60
C HIS A 102 -5.52 5.70 -2.59
N GLY A 103 -5.68 4.47 -2.10
CA GLY A 103 -5.88 3.28 -2.91
C GLY A 103 -4.66 2.76 -3.66
N SER A 104 -3.48 3.31 -3.44
CA SER A 104 -2.28 2.87 -4.14
C SER A 104 -1.36 2.03 -3.26
N LEU A 105 -0.71 1.04 -3.86
CA LEU A 105 0.35 0.27 -3.19
C LEU A 105 1.49 1.18 -2.70
N LYS A 106 1.75 2.28 -3.40
CA LYS A 106 2.73 3.29 -3.01
C LYS A 106 2.35 3.98 -1.70
N SER A 107 1.05 4.27 -1.50
CA SER A 107 0.54 4.88 -0.25
C SER A 107 0.66 3.92 0.93
N ILE A 108 0.36 2.64 0.72
CA ILE A 108 0.52 1.59 1.73
C ILE A 108 1.99 1.46 2.13
N LEU A 109 2.90 1.45 1.15
CA LEU A 109 4.34 1.39 1.39
C LEU A 109 4.81 2.59 2.21
N LEU A 110 4.39 3.80 1.83
CA LEU A 110 4.73 5.02 2.57
C LEU A 110 4.25 4.96 4.02
N TYR A 111 2.99 4.54 4.25
CA TYR A 111 2.45 4.36 5.60
C TYR A 111 3.31 3.40 6.43
N GLN A 112 3.71 2.26 5.86
CA GLN A 112 4.54 1.27 6.55
C GLN A 112 5.96 1.77 6.87
N LEU A 113 6.54 2.60 6.00
CA LEU A 113 7.82 3.27 6.26
C LEU A 113 7.72 4.21 7.47
N LEU A 114 6.62 4.96 7.57
CA LEU A 114 6.35 5.87 8.67
C LEU A 114 6.03 5.13 9.98
N ASP A 115 5.32 4.00 9.89
CA ASP A 115 4.90 3.17 11.03
C ASP A 115 6.01 2.24 11.55
N GLN A 116 7.24 2.40 11.10
CA GLN A 116 8.43 1.62 11.51
C GLN A 116 8.24 0.10 11.36
N GLN A 117 7.53 -0.35 10.35
CA GLN A 117 7.48 -1.77 10.04
C GLN A 117 8.90 -2.31 9.78
N PRO A 118 9.18 -3.57 10.12
CA PRO A 118 10.50 -4.17 9.88
C PRO A 118 10.94 -3.98 8.43
N GLN A 119 12.20 -3.56 8.24
CA GLN A 119 12.76 -3.29 6.90
C GLN A 119 12.64 -4.49 5.95
N GLU A 120 12.75 -5.71 6.49
CA GLU A 120 12.57 -6.95 5.73
C GLU A 120 11.17 -7.04 5.11
N ASN A 121 10.13 -6.69 5.86
CA ASN A 121 8.75 -6.70 5.37
C ASN A 121 8.53 -5.66 4.26
N ILE A 122 9.12 -4.48 4.44
CA ILE A 122 9.08 -3.40 3.44
C ILE A 122 9.84 -3.81 2.18
N ALA A 123 11.03 -4.40 2.32
CA ALA A 123 11.83 -4.89 1.19
C ALA A 123 11.07 -5.97 0.39
N ILE A 124 10.43 -6.92 1.06
CA ILE A 124 9.59 -7.94 0.43
C ILE A 124 8.45 -7.28 -0.36
N ARG A 125 7.77 -6.30 0.24
CA ARG A 125 6.67 -5.60 -0.42
C ARG A 125 7.12 -4.80 -1.64
N ILE A 126 8.21 -4.05 -1.54
CA ILE A 126 8.80 -3.32 -2.68
C ILE A 126 9.05 -4.31 -3.83
N LYS A 127 9.71 -5.42 -3.54
CA LYS A 127 10.08 -6.42 -4.54
C LYS A 127 8.87 -7.12 -5.15
N SER A 128 7.87 -7.47 -4.34
CA SER A 128 6.66 -8.18 -4.81
C SER A 128 5.67 -7.29 -5.56
N SER A 129 5.64 -5.98 -5.25
CA SER A 129 4.72 -5.04 -5.91
C SER A 129 5.23 -4.47 -7.23
N GLY A 130 6.50 -4.76 -7.59
CA GLY A 130 7.14 -4.14 -8.77
C GLY A 130 7.39 -2.63 -8.61
N ILE A 131 7.21 -2.08 -7.41
CA ILE A 131 7.51 -0.67 -7.15
C ILE A 131 9.02 -0.49 -7.14
N THR A 132 9.51 0.42 -7.99
CA THR A 132 10.91 0.84 -7.93
C THR A 132 11.00 2.11 -7.09
N PRO A 133 11.65 2.09 -5.92
CA PRO A 133 11.87 3.30 -5.14
C PRO A 133 12.65 4.33 -5.95
N PRO A 134 12.32 5.62 -5.84
CA PRO A 134 13.11 6.66 -6.47
C PRO A 134 14.52 6.70 -5.87
N LYS A 135 15.51 7.08 -6.69
CA LYS A 135 16.89 7.19 -6.24
C LYS A 135 17.08 8.28 -5.20
N PHE A 136 16.41 9.41 -5.41
CA PHE A 136 16.39 10.53 -4.46
C PHE A 136 14.96 10.95 -4.21
N MET A 137 14.66 11.35 -2.97
CA MET A 137 13.32 11.73 -2.55
C MET A 137 13.33 12.80 -1.48
N CYS A 138 12.23 13.53 -1.36
CA CYS A 138 11.93 14.43 -0.25
C CYS A 138 10.65 13.98 0.43
N CYS A 139 10.57 14.17 1.73
CA CYS A 139 9.34 14.02 2.49
C CYS A 139 8.63 15.37 2.60
N LEU A 140 7.35 15.39 2.27
CA LEU A 140 6.47 16.53 2.40
C LEU A 140 5.48 16.25 3.51
N SER A 141 5.38 17.12 4.51
CA SER A 141 4.42 17.00 5.61
C SER A 141 3.51 18.22 5.62
N ILE A 142 2.20 17.97 5.51
CA ILE A 142 1.17 19.02 5.46
C ILE A 142 0.24 18.83 6.65
N SER A 143 0.15 19.82 7.52
CA SER A 143 -0.76 19.83 8.66
C SER A 143 -1.90 20.82 8.43
N HIS A 144 -3.09 20.49 8.97
CA HIS A 144 -4.18 21.44 9.04
C HIS A 144 -4.54 21.67 10.51
N ASP A 145 -4.67 22.90 10.90
CA ASP A 145 -4.84 23.26 12.31
C ASP A 145 -6.30 23.45 12.75
N THR A 146 -7.29 23.47 11.84
CA THR A 146 -8.62 23.99 12.25
C THR A 146 -9.85 23.55 11.43
N LEU A 147 -9.83 22.51 10.63
CA LEU A 147 -11.01 22.16 9.83
C LEU A 147 -11.92 21.12 10.50
N PRO A 148 -13.25 21.33 10.53
CA PRO A 148 -14.21 20.42 11.17
C PRO A 148 -14.35 19.07 10.45
N ASP A 149 -14.01 18.96 9.17
CA ASP A 149 -14.06 17.72 8.38
C ASP A 149 -12.69 17.35 7.83
N THR A 150 -11.94 16.63 8.66
CA THR A 150 -10.59 16.16 8.32
C THR A 150 -10.58 15.25 7.09
N LYS A 151 -11.56 14.35 6.93
CA LYS A 151 -11.57 13.38 5.82
C LYS A 151 -11.80 14.03 4.46
N GLN A 152 -12.71 15.01 4.40
CA GLN A 152 -12.96 15.72 3.16
C GLN A 152 -11.74 16.55 2.74
N TRP A 153 -11.11 17.20 3.70
CA TRP A 153 -9.87 17.92 3.47
C TRP A 153 -8.72 17.02 3.00
N GLU A 154 -8.49 15.91 3.69
CA GLU A 154 -7.45 14.93 3.33
C GLU A 154 -7.62 14.45 1.89
N ARG A 155 -8.84 14.10 1.51
CA ARG A 155 -9.15 13.68 0.15
C ARG A 155 -8.86 14.79 -0.86
N PHE A 156 -9.36 15.99 -0.61
CA PHE A 156 -9.14 17.14 -1.49
C PHE A 156 -7.65 17.47 -1.62
N ALA A 157 -6.94 17.58 -0.49
CA ALA A 157 -5.51 17.91 -0.48
C ALA A 157 -4.67 16.86 -1.20
N SER A 158 -4.99 15.57 -1.01
CA SER A 158 -4.32 14.48 -1.70
C SER A 158 -4.55 14.50 -3.21
N GLU A 159 -5.80 14.73 -3.65
CA GLU A 159 -6.13 14.82 -5.07
C GLU A 159 -5.38 15.99 -5.73
N GLN A 160 -5.31 17.15 -5.07
CA GLN A 160 -4.57 18.29 -5.58
C GLN A 160 -3.06 18.02 -5.63
N LEU A 161 -2.53 17.38 -4.59
CA LEU A 161 -1.11 17.05 -4.51
C LEU A 161 -0.71 16.04 -5.60
N LEU A 162 -1.51 14.99 -5.82
CA LEU A 162 -1.25 13.99 -6.85
C LEU A 162 -1.43 14.52 -8.28
N ARG A 163 -2.29 15.53 -8.48
CA ARG A 163 -2.36 16.24 -9.77
C ARG A 163 -1.09 17.00 -10.07
N LEU A 164 -0.51 17.60 -9.05
CA LEU A 164 0.72 18.37 -9.17
C LEU A 164 1.96 17.50 -9.25
N LEU A 165 1.98 16.42 -8.47
CA LEU A 165 3.08 15.48 -8.27
C LEU A 165 2.60 14.04 -8.53
N PRO A 166 2.37 13.64 -9.79
CA PRO A 166 1.74 12.35 -10.13
C PRO A 166 2.58 11.15 -9.70
N ASP A 167 3.89 11.31 -9.57
CA ASP A 167 4.79 10.25 -9.12
C ASP A 167 4.92 10.16 -7.60
N ALA A 168 4.36 11.09 -6.85
CA ALA A 168 4.41 11.07 -5.39
C ALA A 168 3.61 9.92 -4.81
N SER A 169 4.06 9.44 -3.65
CA SER A 169 3.27 8.54 -2.80
C SER A 169 2.65 9.38 -1.69
N VAL A 170 1.36 9.26 -1.44
CA VAL A 170 0.66 10.10 -0.47
C VAL A 170 -0.11 9.23 0.52
N CYS A 171 0.00 9.52 1.81
CA CYS A 171 -0.83 8.90 2.85
C CYS A 171 -1.11 9.89 3.98
N THR A 172 -2.12 9.60 4.81
CA THR A 172 -2.33 10.30 6.07
C THR A 172 -1.65 9.52 7.19
N TYR A 173 -0.82 10.21 7.97
CA TYR A 173 -0.13 9.66 9.13
C TYR A 173 -0.13 10.70 10.26
N GLU A 174 -0.52 10.28 11.48
CA GLU A 174 -0.59 11.15 12.67
C GLU A 174 -1.31 12.50 12.40
N GLN A 175 -2.47 12.44 11.75
CA GLN A 175 -3.31 13.60 11.38
C GLN A 175 -2.61 14.60 10.42
N ARG A 176 -1.57 14.18 9.72
CA ARG A 176 -0.90 14.96 8.69
C ARG A 176 -0.99 14.23 7.36
N LEU A 177 -1.08 14.99 6.30
CA LEU A 177 -0.91 14.46 4.96
C LEU A 177 0.58 14.41 4.65
N ILE A 178 1.10 13.21 4.42
CA ILE A 178 2.50 12.97 4.11
C ILE A 178 2.64 12.58 2.65
N ALA A 179 3.59 13.17 1.95
CA ALA A 179 3.94 12.76 0.61
C ALA A 179 5.43 12.47 0.48
N LEU A 180 5.75 11.36 -0.15
CA LEU A 180 7.09 11.03 -0.59
C LEU A 180 7.22 11.44 -2.05
N VAL A 181 8.05 12.44 -2.31
CA VAL A 181 8.20 13.09 -3.60
C VAL A 181 9.52 12.69 -4.24
N PRO A 182 9.52 12.02 -5.40
CA PRO A 182 10.74 11.78 -6.17
C PRO A 182 11.39 13.08 -6.58
N VAL A 183 12.71 13.18 -6.42
CA VAL A 183 13.52 14.30 -6.89
C VAL A 183 14.65 13.81 -7.78
N LYS A 184 15.17 14.69 -8.64
CA LYS A 184 16.20 14.30 -9.62
C LYS A 184 17.58 14.13 -9.00
N ASP A 185 17.85 14.90 -7.96
CA ASP A 185 19.17 14.96 -7.31
C ASP A 185 19.05 15.39 -5.84
N MET A 186 20.17 15.51 -5.16
CA MET A 186 20.27 15.94 -3.77
C MET A 186 20.11 17.44 -3.54
N PHE A 187 19.81 18.22 -4.57
CA PHE A 187 19.56 19.67 -4.43
C PHE A 187 18.10 19.99 -4.11
N GLY A 188 17.22 18.98 -4.19
CA GLY A 188 15.84 19.10 -3.80
C GLY A 188 14.83 19.18 -4.95
N PRO A 189 13.59 19.52 -4.66
CA PRO A 189 12.56 19.70 -5.67
C PRO A 189 12.94 20.83 -6.63
N SER A 190 12.60 20.68 -7.90
CA SER A 190 12.83 21.74 -8.89
C SER A 190 12.10 23.03 -8.49
N LYS A 191 12.62 24.17 -8.97
CA LYS A 191 11.96 25.47 -8.72
C LYS A 191 10.50 25.48 -9.16
N GLU A 192 10.18 24.80 -10.25
CA GLU A 192 8.81 24.66 -10.77
C GLU A 192 7.90 23.92 -9.77
N VAL A 193 8.38 22.83 -9.17
CA VAL A 193 7.66 22.09 -8.12
C VAL A 193 7.44 22.99 -6.90
N LEU A 194 8.44 23.74 -6.47
CA LEU A 194 8.31 24.65 -5.32
C LEU A 194 7.31 25.77 -5.59
N VAL A 195 7.34 26.39 -6.77
CA VAL A 195 6.36 27.41 -7.18
C VAL A 195 4.95 26.84 -7.18
N SER A 196 4.77 25.67 -7.78
CA SER A 196 3.46 25.00 -7.84
C SER A 196 2.95 24.62 -6.45
N LEU A 197 3.83 24.18 -5.55
CA LEU A 197 3.48 23.95 -4.15
C LEU A 197 3.07 25.25 -3.45
N GLN A 198 3.75 26.37 -3.69
CA GLN A 198 3.39 27.67 -3.14
C GLN A 198 2.01 28.14 -3.60
N GLU A 199 1.62 27.87 -4.84
CA GLU A 199 0.28 28.17 -5.35
C GLU A 199 -0.80 27.25 -4.77
N LEU A 200 -0.44 26.01 -4.45
CA LEU A 200 -1.34 25.03 -3.85
C LEU A 200 -1.55 25.27 -2.35
N LEU A 201 -0.52 25.70 -1.64
CA LEU A 201 -0.46 25.92 -0.20
C LEU A 201 -1.67 26.67 0.39
N PRO A 202 -2.01 27.86 -0.12
CA PRO A 202 -3.12 28.62 0.44
C PRO A 202 -4.47 27.93 0.34
N LYS A 203 -4.57 26.94 -0.56
CA LYS A 203 -5.82 26.19 -0.82
C LYS A 203 -5.97 24.98 0.08
N ILE A 204 -4.88 24.41 0.55
CA ILE A 204 -4.90 23.15 1.31
C ILE A 204 -4.40 23.27 2.74
N SER A 205 -3.45 24.15 3.04
CA SER A 205 -2.89 24.31 4.40
C SER A 205 -2.09 25.57 4.56
N ARG A 206 -1.86 25.97 5.82
CA ARG A 206 -0.95 27.05 6.19
C ARG A 206 0.48 26.58 6.47
N ASN A 207 0.65 25.30 6.81
CA ASN A 207 1.94 24.76 7.21
C ASN A 207 2.31 23.56 6.35
N ILE A 208 3.35 23.75 5.51
CA ILE A 208 3.99 22.66 4.78
C ILE A 208 5.47 22.64 5.16
N TYR A 209 5.93 21.44 5.48
CA TYR A 209 7.33 21.15 5.74
C TYR A 209 7.85 20.27 4.61
N ILE A 210 9.03 20.62 4.09
CA ILE A 210 9.72 19.83 3.06
C ILE A 210 11.07 19.44 3.64
N SER A 211 11.38 18.16 3.66
CA SER A 211 12.67 17.66 4.10
C SER A 211 13.78 18.01 3.10
N GLN A 212 15.02 17.90 3.55
CA GLN A 212 16.13 17.77 2.63
C GLN A 212 16.00 16.48 1.80
N PRO A 213 16.56 16.42 0.59
CA PRO A 213 16.61 15.20 -0.19
C PRO A 213 17.43 14.11 0.50
N TYR A 214 17.01 12.87 0.31
CA TYR A 214 17.71 11.68 0.79
C TYR A 214 17.57 10.54 -0.23
N ASP A 215 18.42 9.52 -0.13
CA ASP A 215 18.56 8.41 -1.09
C ASP A 215 18.21 7.04 -0.49
N ASP A 216 17.96 6.96 0.81
CA ASP A 216 17.53 5.75 1.48
C ASP A 216 16.06 5.84 1.91
N ILE A 217 15.19 5.08 1.25
CA ILE A 217 13.75 5.08 1.52
C ILE A 217 13.42 4.70 2.98
N TYR A 218 14.26 3.91 3.64
CA TYR A 218 14.07 3.52 5.04
C TYR A 218 14.28 4.67 6.03
N MET A 219 14.92 5.75 5.57
CA MET A 219 15.09 6.98 6.35
C MET A 219 13.86 7.90 6.32
N THR A 220 12.81 7.55 5.58
CA THR A 220 11.61 8.41 5.39
C THR A 220 11.04 8.91 6.72
N ARG A 221 10.97 8.06 7.75
CA ARG A 221 10.49 8.49 9.07
C ARG A 221 11.40 9.53 9.73
N THR A 222 12.70 9.42 9.58
CA THR A 222 13.66 10.40 10.15
C THR A 222 13.44 11.80 9.54
N TYR A 223 13.05 11.85 8.27
CA TYR A 223 12.83 13.11 7.54
C TYR A 223 11.38 13.60 7.58
N TYR A 224 10.49 12.84 8.21
CA TYR A 224 9.09 13.23 8.40
C TYR A 224 8.91 14.31 9.48
N HIS A 225 9.75 14.35 10.51
CA HIS A 225 9.73 15.31 11.61
C HIS A 225 10.44 16.59 11.21
#